data_485c168ba04f1d9636a2c7ec020ade19
#
_entry.id   485c168ba04f1d9636a2c7ec020ade19
#
_cell.length_a   1.000
_cell.length_b   1.000
_cell.length_c   1.000
_cell.angle_alpha   90.00
_cell.angle_beta   90.00
_cell.angle_gamma   90.00
#
_symmetry.space_group_name_H-M   'P 1'
#
loop_
_entity.id
_entity.type
_entity.pdbx_description
1 polymer ?
#
loop_
_entity_poly.entity_id
_entity_poly.type
_entity_poly.pdbx_seq_one_letter_code
_entity_poly.pdbx_strand_id
1 'polypeptide(L)'
;YSVIQGGDGGMEYAMSTLITGERKFESLVGVTAHEMAHSWFQHILATNESKHEWMDEGFTTFISNLAMNEVMQENKENPFLGTYKGYYNLVNSGREQPQSTHADRYDLNFAYGIAAYSKGSIFLSQLGYVIGQDKLMETVRKYYEDFKFKHPVPNDIKRVAEKVSGMELD
;
A
#
# COMPACT_ATOMS: atom_id res chain seq x y z
N TYR A 1 3.15 -18.08 -10.24
CA TYR A 1 2.40 -16.84 -10.40
C TYR A 1 2.35 -16.45 -11.89
N SER A 2 1.21 -16.02 -12.38
CA SER A 2 1.00 -15.67 -13.78
C SER A 2 0.66 -14.19 -13.93
N VAL A 3 1.26 -13.53 -14.92
CA VAL A 3 0.89 -12.18 -15.35
C VAL A 3 0.16 -12.29 -16.67
N ILE A 4 -1.09 -11.89 -16.71
CA ILE A 4 -1.99 -12.03 -17.86
C ILE A 4 -2.26 -10.66 -18.46
N GLN A 5 -2.03 -10.52 -19.75
CA GLN A 5 -2.40 -9.30 -20.47
C GLN A 5 -3.89 -9.31 -20.80
N GLY A 6 -4.58 -8.24 -20.48
CA GLY A 6 -6.00 -8.04 -20.77
C GLY A 6 -6.36 -6.59 -20.95
N GLY A 7 -7.64 -6.27 -20.93
CA GLY A 7 -8.18 -4.93 -21.15
C GLY A 7 -8.29 -4.06 -19.90
N ASP A 8 -7.88 -4.57 -18.73
CA ASP A 8 -8.00 -3.86 -17.46
C ASP A 8 -6.70 -3.15 -17.04
N GLY A 9 -6.82 -2.15 -16.19
CA GLY A 9 -5.70 -1.33 -15.73
C GLY A 9 -4.67 -2.09 -14.92
N GLY A 10 -5.11 -2.87 -13.98
CA GLY A 10 -4.42 -3.78 -13.08
C GLY A 10 -5.47 -4.43 -12.18
N MET A 11 -5.28 -5.71 -11.87
CA MET A 11 -6.17 -6.44 -10.95
C MET A 11 -5.42 -7.65 -10.37
N GLU A 12 -5.40 -7.73 -9.08
CA GLU A 12 -4.62 -8.65 -8.24
C GLU A 12 -5.32 -9.99 -7.98
N TYR A 13 -5.88 -10.64 -8.96
CA TYR A 13 -6.45 -11.99 -8.74
C TYR A 13 -5.47 -12.95 -8.07
N ALA A 14 -5.99 -13.82 -7.22
CA ALA A 14 -5.17 -14.77 -6.49
C ALA A 14 -4.34 -15.65 -7.43
N MET A 15 -3.02 -15.73 -7.23
CA MET A 15 -2.04 -16.48 -8.03
C MET A 15 -1.86 -15.99 -9.49
N SER A 16 -2.60 -14.95 -9.90
CA SER A 16 -2.43 -14.35 -11.22
C SER A 16 -2.82 -12.87 -11.20
N THR A 17 -2.13 -12.06 -11.98
CA THR A 17 -2.54 -10.66 -12.15
C THR A 17 -2.95 -10.39 -13.57
N LEU A 18 -3.96 -9.54 -13.75
CA LEU A 18 -4.40 -9.02 -15.03
C LEU A 18 -3.87 -7.60 -15.19
N ILE A 19 -3.17 -7.32 -16.28
CA ILE A 19 -2.64 -5.98 -16.58
C ILE A 19 -2.87 -5.59 -18.02
N THR A 20 -2.96 -4.29 -18.30
CA THR A 20 -2.94 -3.78 -19.66
C THR A 20 -1.50 -3.76 -20.18
N GLY A 21 -1.19 -4.51 -21.23
CA GLY A 21 0.16 -4.62 -21.79
C GLY A 21 0.60 -3.42 -22.63
N GLU A 22 -0.32 -2.59 -23.12
CA GLU A 22 -0.02 -1.41 -23.93
C GLU A 22 0.37 -0.21 -23.05
N ARG A 23 1.54 -0.31 -22.41
CA ARG A 23 2.09 0.70 -21.50
C ARG A 23 3.54 1.01 -21.86
N LYS A 24 4.01 2.21 -21.47
CA LYS A 24 5.44 2.48 -21.42
C LYS A 24 6.12 1.53 -20.43
N PHE A 25 7.38 1.16 -20.70
CA PHE A 25 8.11 0.18 -19.90
C PHE A 25 8.05 0.45 -18.40
N GLU A 26 8.35 1.67 -17.95
CA GLU A 26 8.28 2.05 -16.53
C GLU A 26 6.90 1.85 -15.92
N SER A 27 5.85 2.24 -16.67
CA SER A 27 4.46 2.03 -16.22
C SER A 27 4.08 0.55 -16.16
N LEU A 28 4.61 -0.27 -17.07
CA LEU A 28 4.40 -1.71 -17.07
C LEU A 28 5.09 -2.37 -15.88
N VAL A 29 6.34 -2.01 -15.60
CA VAL A 29 7.07 -2.50 -14.42
C VAL A 29 6.34 -2.08 -13.15
N GLY A 30 5.90 -0.82 -13.07
CA GLY A 30 5.21 -0.29 -11.89
C GLY A 30 3.90 -1.03 -11.57
N VAL A 31 3.03 -1.21 -12.58
CA VAL A 31 1.78 -1.95 -12.36
C VAL A 31 2.05 -3.42 -12.03
N THR A 32 3.03 -4.04 -12.68
CA THR A 32 3.39 -5.44 -12.38
C THR A 32 3.92 -5.59 -10.95
N ALA A 33 4.77 -4.67 -10.49
CA ALA A 33 5.29 -4.69 -9.12
C ALA A 33 4.17 -4.48 -8.09
N HIS A 34 3.20 -3.60 -8.39
CA HIS A 34 2.04 -3.34 -7.56
C HIS A 34 1.18 -4.60 -7.42
N GLU A 35 0.72 -5.15 -8.55
CA GLU A 35 -0.15 -6.33 -8.54
C GLU A 35 0.53 -7.58 -7.94
N MET A 36 1.83 -7.73 -8.14
CA MET A 36 2.58 -8.81 -7.49
C MET A 36 2.65 -8.66 -5.97
N ALA A 37 2.77 -7.44 -5.46
CA ALA A 37 2.87 -7.18 -4.03
C ALA A 37 1.58 -7.54 -3.29
N HIS A 38 0.42 -7.48 -3.95
CA HIS A 38 -0.85 -7.95 -3.42
C HIS A 38 -0.85 -9.44 -3.04
N SER A 39 0.08 -10.24 -3.57
CA SER A 39 0.23 -11.64 -3.13
C SER A 39 0.50 -11.76 -1.62
N TRP A 40 1.18 -10.78 -1.04
CA TRP A 40 1.49 -10.72 0.39
C TRP A 40 0.52 -9.81 1.14
N PHE A 41 0.36 -8.57 0.65
CA PHE A 41 -0.44 -7.52 1.28
C PHE A 41 -1.81 -7.46 0.62
N GLN A 42 -2.62 -8.34 0.98
CA GLN A 42 -3.99 -8.71 0.92
C GLN A 42 -4.14 -10.24 0.82
N HIS A 43 -3.66 -10.95 -0.21
CA HIS A 43 -4.02 -12.36 -0.38
C HIS A 43 -3.53 -13.26 0.77
N ILE A 44 -2.26 -13.21 1.14
CA ILE A 44 -1.73 -14.08 2.21
C ILE A 44 -2.12 -13.56 3.60
N LEU A 45 -2.11 -12.27 3.84
CA LEU A 45 -2.60 -11.66 5.08
C LEU A 45 -4.11 -11.78 5.19
N ALA A 46 -4.82 -11.77 4.06
CA ALA A 46 -6.27 -11.88 3.94
C ALA A 46 -7.01 -10.79 4.73
N THR A 47 -6.55 -9.56 4.64
CA THR A 47 -7.24 -8.39 5.21
C THR A 47 -8.62 -8.20 4.58
N ASN A 48 -9.55 -7.62 5.31
CA ASN A 48 -10.85 -7.27 4.74
C ASN A 48 -10.72 -5.96 3.95
N GLU A 49 -10.54 -6.06 2.65
CA GLU A 49 -10.30 -4.95 1.73
C GLU A 49 -11.46 -3.95 1.64
N SER A 50 -12.69 -4.39 1.87
CA SER A 50 -13.85 -3.48 1.88
C SER A 50 -13.92 -2.60 3.13
N LYS A 51 -13.32 -3.05 4.24
CA LYS A 51 -13.29 -2.31 5.51
C LYS A 51 -11.98 -1.57 5.74
N HIS A 52 -10.90 -2.09 5.19
CA HIS A 52 -9.54 -1.65 5.45
C HIS A 52 -8.74 -1.60 4.15
N GLU A 53 -9.31 -1.00 3.11
CA GLU A 53 -8.75 -0.91 1.76
C GLU A 53 -7.32 -0.35 1.73
N TRP A 54 -6.98 0.53 2.67
CA TRP A 54 -5.64 1.09 2.80
C TRP A 54 -4.59 0.07 3.29
N MET A 55 -5.03 -1.00 3.98
CA MET A 55 -4.13 -2.09 4.42
C MET A 55 -3.78 -3.01 3.25
N ASP A 56 -4.57 -3.01 2.22
CA ASP A 56 -4.36 -3.65 0.95
C ASP A 56 -3.58 -2.72 0.03
N GLU A 57 -4.22 -1.73 -0.53
CA GLU A 57 -3.69 -0.82 -1.55
C GLU A 57 -2.54 0.06 -1.04
N GLY A 58 -2.62 0.49 0.22
CA GLY A 58 -1.61 1.36 0.82
C GLY A 58 -0.29 0.64 1.08
N PHE A 59 -0.34 -0.59 1.60
CA PHE A 59 0.86 -1.42 1.79
C PHE A 59 1.47 -1.78 0.44
N THR A 60 0.64 -2.19 -0.51
CA THR A 60 1.07 -2.53 -1.85
C THR A 60 1.70 -1.34 -2.58
N THR A 61 1.09 -0.15 -2.49
CA THR A 61 1.67 1.09 -3.03
C THR A 61 3.00 1.44 -2.36
N PHE A 62 3.12 1.26 -1.05
CA PHE A 62 4.37 1.50 -0.34
C PHE A 62 5.49 0.58 -0.85
N ILE A 63 5.23 -0.72 -0.90
CA ILE A 63 6.22 -1.71 -1.36
C ILE A 63 6.58 -1.52 -2.84
N SER A 64 5.59 -1.28 -3.71
CA SER A 64 5.85 -1.07 -5.14
C SER A 64 6.67 0.20 -5.41
N ASN A 65 6.48 1.28 -4.65
CA ASN A 65 7.31 2.48 -4.76
C ASN A 65 8.78 2.21 -4.39
N LEU A 66 9.02 1.42 -3.34
CA LEU A 66 10.38 0.99 -2.99
C LEU A 66 10.98 0.09 -4.06
N ALA A 67 10.23 -0.90 -4.54
CA ALA A 67 10.65 -1.81 -5.59
C ALA A 67 10.98 -1.06 -6.89
N MET A 68 10.16 -0.09 -7.29
CA MET A 68 10.40 0.74 -8.47
C MET A 68 11.69 1.55 -8.35
N ASN A 69 11.91 2.18 -7.18
CA ASN A 69 13.13 2.95 -6.94
C ASN A 69 14.39 2.10 -7.09
N GLU A 70 14.34 0.84 -6.64
CA GLU A 70 15.46 -0.11 -6.73
C GLU A 70 15.60 -0.67 -8.16
N VAL A 71 14.54 -1.26 -8.70
CA VAL A 71 14.58 -1.97 -10.00
C VAL A 71 14.90 -1.02 -11.15
N MET A 72 14.36 0.20 -11.13
CA MET A 72 14.60 1.23 -12.15
C MET A 72 15.85 2.06 -11.87
N GLN A 73 16.55 1.79 -10.76
CA GLN A 73 17.74 2.55 -10.32
C GLN A 73 17.50 4.07 -10.29
N GLU A 74 16.29 4.46 -9.85
CA GLU A 74 15.86 5.85 -9.86
C GLU A 74 16.66 6.72 -8.85
N ASN A 75 17.21 6.11 -7.82
CA ASN A 75 17.99 6.75 -6.75
C ASN A 75 17.28 7.96 -6.12
N LYS A 76 15.95 7.90 -6.03
CA LYS A 76 15.14 8.94 -5.38
C LYS A 76 15.39 8.91 -3.87
N GLU A 77 15.74 10.05 -3.32
CA GLU A 77 15.85 10.23 -1.86
C GLU A 77 14.49 9.97 -1.17
N ASN A 78 13.40 10.41 -1.81
CA ASN A 78 12.03 10.15 -1.36
C ASN A 78 11.20 9.52 -2.49
N PRO A 79 11.07 8.19 -2.55
CA PRO A 79 10.25 7.52 -3.57
C PRO A 79 8.75 7.77 -3.42
N PHE A 80 8.31 8.34 -2.29
CA PHE A 80 6.90 8.61 -2.00
C PHE A 80 6.44 10.03 -2.36
N LEU A 81 7.27 10.85 -2.98
CA LEU A 81 6.95 12.25 -3.28
C LEU A 81 5.66 12.41 -4.11
N GLY A 82 5.43 11.52 -5.08
CA GLY A 82 4.19 11.49 -5.88
C GLY A 82 2.96 11.19 -5.02
N THR A 83 3.11 10.27 -4.08
CA THR A 83 2.08 9.86 -3.11
C THR A 83 1.69 11.02 -2.19
N TYR A 84 2.68 11.76 -1.66
CA TYR A 84 2.44 12.97 -0.86
C TYR A 84 1.70 14.05 -1.65
N LYS A 85 2.08 14.29 -2.91
CA LYS A 85 1.38 15.26 -3.78
C LYS A 85 -0.07 14.88 -3.99
N GLY A 86 -0.36 13.61 -4.23
CA GLY A 86 -1.73 13.08 -4.34
C GLY A 86 -2.54 13.35 -3.07
N TYR A 87 -1.98 13.06 -1.91
CA TYR A 87 -2.64 13.30 -0.63
C TYR A 87 -2.89 14.80 -0.36
N TYR A 88 -1.92 15.67 -0.64
CA TYR A 88 -2.14 17.11 -0.51
C TYR A 88 -3.26 17.63 -1.41
N ASN A 89 -3.41 17.08 -2.61
CA ASN A 89 -4.54 17.44 -3.49
C ASN A 89 -5.89 17.07 -2.85
N LEU A 90 -5.98 15.89 -2.20
CA LEU A 90 -7.19 15.49 -1.49
C LEU A 90 -7.49 16.43 -0.32
N VAL A 91 -6.51 16.72 0.53
CA VAL A 91 -6.69 17.65 1.67
C VAL A 91 -7.15 19.02 1.20
N ASN A 92 -6.49 19.57 0.19
CA ASN A 92 -6.83 20.89 -0.36
C ASN A 92 -8.21 20.93 -1.04
N SER A 93 -8.73 19.78 -1.47
CA SER A 93 -10.08 19.71 -2.06
C SER A 93 -11.19 19.79 -1.01
N GLY A 94 -10.88 19.62 0.27
CA GLY A 94 -11.87 19.54 1.36
C GLY A 94 -12.77 18.30 1.29
N ARG A 95 -12.36 17.24 0.54
CA ARG A 95 -13.13 16.01 0.34
C ARG A 95 -12.54 14.79 1.06
N GLU A 96 -11.59 15.05 1.95
CA GLU A 96 -10.99 13.99 2.75
C GLU A 96 -12.03 13.38 3.71
N GLN A 97 -12.01 12.06 3.81
CA GLN A 97 -12.78 11.28 4.78
C GLN A 97 -11.82 10.46 5.65
N PRO A 98 -12.26 10.01 6.85
CA PRO A 98 -11.42 9.18 7.72
C PRO A 98 -10.89 7.94 7.01
N GLN A 99 -9.66 7.55 7.29
CA GLN A 99 -9.03 6.34 6.74
C GLN A 99 -9.81 5.05 7.07
N SER A 100 -10.62 5.07 8.13
CA SER A 100 -11.47 3.96 8.56
C SER A 100 -12.86 3.95 7.89
N THR A 101 -13.10 4.83 6.91
CA THR A 101 -14.34 4.84 6.13
C THR A 101 -14.42 3.56 5.31
N HIS A 102 -15.54 2.84 5.40
CA HIS A 102 -15.79 1.66 4.57
C HIS A 102 -15.80 2.03 3.07
N ALA A 103 -15.26 1.20 2.20
CA ALA A 103 -15.14 1.48 0.76
C ALA A 103 -16.45 2.01 0.12
N ASP A 104 -17.59 1.39 0.44
CA ASP A 104 -18.91 1.78 -0.10
C ASP A 104 -19.45 3.12 0.45
N ARG A 105 -18.78 3.74 1.41
CA ARG A 105 -19.21 4.97 2.09
C ARG A 105 -18.42 6.20 1.75
N TYR A 106 -17.47 6.09 0.84
CA TYR A 106 -16.82 7.27 0.29
C TYR A 106 -17.77 8.03 -0.62
N ASP A 107 -17.84 9.34 -0.45
CA ASP A 107 -18.70 10.21 -1.25
C ASP A 107 -18.24 10.29 -2.72
N LEU A 108 -16.93 10.13 -2.94
CA LEU A 108 -16.30 10.28 -4.25
C LEU A 108 -15.22 9.21 -4.47
N ASN A 109 -15.20 8.60 -5.66
CA ASN A 109 -14.13 7.67 -6.07
C ASN A 109 -12.73 8.28 -5.99
N PHE A 110 -12.59 9.58 -6.28
CA PHE A 110 -11.34 10.31 -6.10
C PHE A 110 -10.84 10.28 -4.65
N ALA A 111 -11.74 10.54 -3.68
CA ALA A 111 -11.39 10.50 -2.27
C ALA A 111 -11.04 9.08 -1.80
N TYR A 112 -11.82 8.08 -2.23
CA TYR A 112 -11.53 6.68 -2.01
C TYR A 112 -10.12 6.30 -2.51
N GLY A 113 -9.84 6.53 -3.79
CA GLY A 113 -8.58 6.13 -4.40
C GLY A 113 -7.36 6.77 -3.70
N ILE A 114 -7.40 8.07 -3.39
CA ILE A 114 -6.27 8.71 -2.68
C ILE A 114 -6.18 8.23 -1.23
N ALA A 115 -7.28 7.98 -0.54
CA ALA A 115 -7.25 7.45 0.81
C ALA A 115 -6.66 6.04 0.87
N ALA A 116 -7.10 5.14 -0.01
CA ALA A 116 -6.62 3.77 -0.05
C ALA A 116 -5.12 3.70 -0.44
N TYR A 117 -4.77 4.23 -1.59
CA TYR A 117 -3.42 4.12 -2.17
C TYR A 117 -2.42 5.10 -1.54
N SER A 118 -2.68 6.41 -1.69
CA SER A 118 -1.71 7.43 -1.32
C SER A 118 -1.60 7.60 0.19
N LYS A 119 -2.72 7.85 0.88
CA LYS A 119 -2.71 8.04 2.33
C LYS A 119 -2.28 6.78 3.07
N GLY A 120 -2.72 5.59 2.60
CA GLY A 120 -2.27 4.32 3.15
C GLY A 120 -0.76 4.11 3.03
N SER A 121 -0.17 4.42 1.88
CA SER A 121 1.29 4.38 1.69
C SER A 121 2.03 5.41 2.54
N ILE A 122 1.48 6.63 2.67
CA ILE A 122 2.06 7.68 3.52
C ILE A 122 2.06 7.27 4.99
N PHE A 123 1.03 6.57 5.45
CA PHE A 123 0.99 6.04 6.82
C PHE A 123 2.25 5.24 7.14
N LEU A 124 2.65 4.31 6.27
CA LEU A 124 3.86 3.52 6.45
C LEU A 124 5.14 4.38 6.35
N SER A 125 5.18 5.31 5.40
CA SER A 125 6.31 6.25 5.26
C SER A 125 6.49 7.09 6.53
N GLN A 126 5.39 7.60 7.10
CA GLN A 126 5.42 8.37 8.35
C GLN A 126 5.76 7.49 9.56
N LEU A 127 5.25 6.27 9.62
CA LEU A 127 5.63 5.32 10.65
C LEU A 127 7.15 5.10 10.63
N GLY A 128 7.74 4.92 9.44
CA GLY A 128 9.19 4.79 9.28
C GLY A 128 9.97 6.04 9.69
N TYR A 129 9.41 7.23 9.51
CA TYR A 129 9.99 8.46 10.02
C TYR A 129 10.00 8.51 11.56
N VAL A 130 8.94 8.00 12.20
CA VAL A 130 8.80 8.01 13.67
C VAL A 130 9.67 6.95 14.33
N ILE A 131 9.63 5.69 13.85
CA ILE A 131 10.32 4.56 14.50
C ILE A 131 11.70 4.25 13.93
N GLY A 132 12.07 4.85 12.80
CA GLY A 132 13.26 4.55 12.02
C GLY A 132 13.02 3.52 10.91
N GLN A 133 13.71 3.69 9.77
CA GLN A 133 13.47 2.87 8.56
C GLN A 133 13.79 1.39 8.79
N ASP A 134 14.87 1.07 9.49
CA ASP A 134 15.23 -0.32 9.79
C ASP A 134 14.15 -1.01 10.62
N LYS A 135 13.64 -0.32 11.63
CA LYS A 135 12.52 -0.83 12.47
C LYS A 135 11.21 -0.91 11.71
N LEU A 136 10.95 -0.02 10.76
CA LEU A 136 9.80 -0.15 9.87
C LEU A 136 9.90 -1.44 9.05
N MET A 137 11.04 -1.71 8.43
CA MET A 137 11.21 -2.92 7.61
C MET A 137 11.15 -4.20 8.46
N GLU A 138 11.65 -4.16 9.68
CA GLU A 138 11.47 -5.24 10.66
C GLU A 138 9.99 -5.40 11.04
N THR A 139 9.29 -4.30 11.28
CA THR A 139 7.85 -4.28 11.58
C THR A 139 7.03 -4.91 10.46
N VAL A 140 7.27 -4.53 9.21
CA VAL A 140 6.55 -5.07 8.05
C VAL A 140 6.79 -6.58 7.90
N ARG A 141 8.04 -7.05 8.05
CA ARG A 141 8.36 -8.49 8.03
C ARG A 141 7.69 -9.25 9.17
N LYS A 142 7.79 -8.71 10.38
CA LYS A 142 7.19 -9.34 11.55
C LYS A 142 5.67 -9.35 11.48
N TYR A 143 5.05 -8.28 10.99
CA TYR A 143 3.61 -8.21 10.76
C TYR A 143 3.17 -9.31 9.78
N TYR A 144 3.87 -9.46 8.65
CA TYR A 144 3.60 -10.54 7.72
C TYR A 144 3.72 -11.93 8.39
N GLU A 145 4.82 -12.21 9.10
CA GLU A 145 5.04 -13.51 9.74
C GLU A 145 4.02 -13.82 10.84
N ASP A 146 3.66 -12.84 11.65
CA ASP A 146 2.74 -13.02 12.75
C ASP A 146 1.27 -13.15 12.26
N PHE A 147 0.92 -12.54 11.12
CA PHE A 147 -0.47 -12.41 10.66
C PHE A 147 -0.80 -13.10 9.32
N LYS A 148 0.15 -13.75 8.67
CA LYS A 148 -0.17 -14.54 7.47
C LYS A 148 -1.30 -15.55 7.77
N PHE A 149 -2.32 -15.56 6.91
CA PHE A 149 -3.55 -16.36 7.02
C PHE A 149 -4.47 -16.04 8.22
N LYS A 150 -4.41 -14.81 8.79
CA LYS A 150 -5.13 -14.48 10.02
C LYS A 150 -6.08 -13.28 9.96
N HIS A 151 -6.29 -12.66 8.81
CA HIS A 151 -7.20 -11.52 8.61
C HIS A 151 -6.92 -10.33 9.55
N PRO A 152 -5.71 -9.74 9.55
CA PRO A 152 -5.36 -8.68 10.48
C PRO A 152 -6.20 -7.40 10.26
N VAL A 153 -6.27 -6.60 11.32
CA VAL A 153 -6.96 -5.31 11.35
C VAL A 153 -5.98 -4.18 11.68
N PRO A 154 -6.35 -2.90 11.52
CA PRO A 154 -5.43 -1.76 11.71
C PRO A 154 -4.61 -1.77 13.01
N ASN A 155 -5.21 -2.17 14.12
CA ASN A 155 -4.50 -2.23 15.39
C ASN A 155 -3.38 -3.29 15.44
N ASP A 156 -3.38 -4.27 14.55
CA ASP A 156 -2.37 -5.32 14.57
C ASP A 156 -1.02 -4.82 14.07
N ILE A 157 -0.99 -4.01 13.01
CA ILE A 157 0.28 -3.40 12.56
C ILE A 157 0.80 -2.40 13.60
N LYS A 158 -0.08 -1.62 14.27
CA LYS A 158 0.31 -0.73 15.38
C LYS A 158 1.02 -1.54 16.48
N ARG A 159 0.39 -2.61 16.99
CA ARG A 159 0.96 -3.46 18.05
C ARG A 159 2.31 -4.08 17.67
N VAL A 160 2.47 -4.48 16.40
CA VAL A 160 3.76 -4.99 15.92
C VAL A 160 4.80 -3.89 15.90
N ALA A 161 4.45 -2.69 15.41
CA ALA A 161 5.34 -1.53 15.40
C ALA A 161 5.79 -1.12 16.79
N GLU A 162 4.86 -1.07 17.76
CA GLU A 162 5.17 -0.80 19.17
C GLU A 162 6.13 -1.84 19.75
N LYS A 163 5.88 -3.12 19.49
CA LYS A 163 6.74 -4.21 19.95
C LYS A 163 8.15 -4.17 19.36
N VAL A 164 8.28 -3.86 18.07
CA VAL A 164 9.57 -3.77 17.38
C VAL A 164 10.32 -2.50 17.76
N SER A 165 9.62 -1.39 17.84
CA SER A 165 10.24 -0.09 18.15
C SER A 165 10.56 0.12 19.62
N GLY A 166 9.77 -0.50 20.51
CA GLY A 166 9.77 -0.20 21.93
C GLY A 166 9.12 1.15 22.27
N MET A 167 8.39 1.74 21.33
CA MET A 167 7.70 3.02 21.45
C MET A 167 6.19 2.80 21.60
N GLU A 168 5.54 3.66 22.37
CA GLU A 168 4.08 3.76 22.39
C GLU A 168 3.63 4.66 21.23
N LEU A 169 2.67 4.19 20.43
CA LEU A 169 2.26 4.82 19.17
C LEU A 169 0.76 5.14 19.21
N ASP A 170 0.37 6.02 20.12
CA ASP A 170 -1.03 6.49 20.24
C ASP A 170 -1.38 7.64 19.29
#